data_a5e133bdf6138af671c0d3c7969578cc
#
_entry.id   a5e133bdf6138af671c0d3c7969578cc
#
_cell.length_a   1.000
_cell.length_b   1.000
_cell.length_c   1.000
_cell.angle_alpha   90.00
_cell.angle_beta   90.00
_cell.angle_gamma   90.00
#
_symmetry.space_group_name_H-M   'P 1'
#
loop_
_entity.id
_entity.type
_entity.pdbx_description
1 polymer ?
#
loop_
_entity_poly.entity_id
_entity_poly.type
_entity_poly.pdbx_seq_one_letter_code
_entity_poly.pdbx_strand_id
1 'polypeptide(L)'
;IRPTETEEIIPEVKGVPEAKDGKAAWANMDSAKTETITQETVTDKSVPESITGKITEEPAGEPMTEDLLNLEGFKVNSEGVIEGYENLDLILCDGMIIFPADERCSGIGEHALDGIPDAVEVYIPANITFVAPGVLEKIGGLMYIEVAPDNPVYESRDGMLYNKGGELISRPNGR
;
A
#
# COMPACT_ATOMS: atom_id res chain seq x y z
N ILE A 1 -39.52 52.23 -13.93
CA ILE A 1 -39.65 51.00 -13.07
C ILE A 1 -38.25 50.50 -12.85
N ARG A 2 -37.76 50.69 -11.62
CA ARG A 2 -36.44 50.22 -11.17
C ARG A 2 -36.61 48.82 -10.59
N PRO A 3 -35.70 47.84 -10.82
CA PRO A 3 -35.69 46.61 -10.04
C PRO A 3 -35.04 46.85 -8.68
N THR A 4 -35.66 46.31 -7.67
CA THR A 4 -35.26 46.30 -6.27
C THR A 4 -34.05 45.40 -6.07
N GLU A 5 -33.01 45.99 -5.49
CA GLU A 5 -31.85 45.30 -4.90
C GLU A 5 -32.27 44.46 -3.75
N THR A 6 -31.99 43.16 -3.79
CA THR A 6 -32.17 42.24 -2.66
C THR A 6 -30.81 42.15 -1.92
N GLU A 7 -30.75 42.77 -0.74
CA GLU A 7 -29.64 42.62 0.19
C GLU A 7 -29.53 41.18 0.68
N GLU A 8 -28.43 40.55 0.40
CA GLU A 8 -28.05 39.25 0.91
C GLU A 8 -27.44 39.43 2.32
N ILE A 9 -28.20 38.99 3.33
CA ILE A 9 -27.79 39.03 4.74
C ILE A 9 -26.82 37.88 4.99
N ILE A 10 -25.55 38.21 5.20
CA ILE A 10 -24.51 37.27 5.64
C ILE A 10 -24.66 37.10 7.17
N PRO A 11 -24.83 35.88 7.70
CA PRO A 11 -24.79 35.67 9.14
C PRO A 11 -23.34 35.69 9.65
N GLU A 12 -23.11 36.64 10.56
CA GLU A 12 -21.89 36.80 11.36
C GLU A 12 -21.66 35.55 12.24
N VAL A 13 -20.60 34.79 11.97
CA VAL A 13 -20.16 33.69 12.82
C VAL A 13 -19.30 34.24 13.95
N LYS A 14 -19.90 34.37 15.13
CA LYS A 14 -19.19 34.63 16.39
C LYS A 14 -18.69 33.32 16.98
N GLY A 15 -17.41 33.34 17.38
CA GLY A 15 -16.90 32.54 18.47
C GLY A 15 -15.99 31.38 18.12
N VAL A 16 -14.72 31.66 17.95
CA VAL A 16 -13.63 30.70 18.15
C VAL A 16 -13.29 30.70 19.65
N PRO A 17 -13.37 29.56 20.35
CA PRO A 17 -12.76 29.49 21.69
C PRO A 17 -11.27 29.14 21.53
N GLU A 18 -10.46 30.04 22.02
CA GLU A 18 -9.04 29.92 22.29
C GLU A 18 -8.81 28.78 23.31
N ALA A 19 -8.15 27.70 22.92
CA ALA A 19 -7.73 26.63 23.81
C ALA A 19 -6.36 26.95 24.40
N LYS A 20 -6.38 27.27 25.71
CA LYS A 20 -5.20 27.42 26.56
C LYS A 20 -4.53 26.08 26.81
N ASP A 21 -3.22 26.11 26.72
CA ASP A 21 -2.19 25.29 27.37
C ASP A 21 -2.65 24.08 28.19
N GLY A 22 -2.33 22.89 27.69
CA GLY A 22 -2.37 21.63 28.43
C GLY A 22 -1.10 20.84 28.20
N LYS A 23 -0.04 21.20 28.92
CA LYS A 23 1.17 20.43 29.11
C LYS A 23 0.83 19.11 29.79
N ALA A 24 0.96 18.00 29.11
CA ALA A 24 0.99 16.68 29.75
C ALA A 24 2.34 16.04 29.45
N ALA A 25 3.14 16.03 30.50
CA ALA A 25 4.42 15.39 30.62
C ALA A 25 4.25 13.87 30.63
N TRP A 26 4.93 13.19 29.76
CA TRP A 26 5.24 11.78 29.88
C TRP A 26 6.72 11.66 30.19
N ALA A 27 7.04 11.70 31.48
CA ALA A 27 8.36 11.39 31.97
C ALA A 27 8.30 10.06 32.72
N ASN A 28 9.26 9.20 32.39
CA ASN A 28 9.83 8.12 33.20
C ASN A 28 9.00 6.86 33.45
N MET A 29 9.39 5.79 32.79
CA MET A 29 9.65 4.56 33.50
C MET A 29 10.96 3.96 33.01
N ASP A 30 11.99 4.27 33.80
CA ASP A 30 13.27 3.62 33.90
C ASP A 30 13.07 2.28 34.66
N SER A 31 13.69 1.23 34.23
CA SER A 31 14.40 0.24 35.06
C SER A 31 14.64 -1.06 34.33
N ALA A 32 15.81 -1.16 33.79
CA ALA A 32 16.77 -2.25 33.97
C ALA A 32 16.26 -3.60 34.54
N LYS A 33 16.47 -4.68 33.80
CA LYS A 33 17.09 -5.88 34.38
C LYS A 33 17.89 -6.63 33.31
N THR A 34 19.19 -6.43 33.41
CA THR A 34 20.26 -7.26 32.90
C THR A 34 20.24 -8.57 33.68
N GLU A 35 20.06 -9.67 33.04
CA GLU A 35 20.48 -10.98 33.61
C GLU A 35 21.52 -11.63 32.68
N THR A 36 22.73 -11.52 33.13
CA THR A 36 23.93 -12.23 32.71
C THR A 36 23.74 -13.70 33.04
N ILE A 37 23.79 -14.58 32.08
CA ILE A 37 24.01 -16.00 32.32
C ILE A 37 25.37 -16.39 31.76
N THR A 38 26.20 -16.77 32.68
CA THR A 38 27.58 -17.17 32.63
C THR A 38 27.79 -18.45 31.79
N GLN A 39 28.90 -18.46 31.07
CA GLN A 39 29.49 -19.59 30.38
C GLN A 39 29.81 -20.73 31.38
N GLU A 40 29.51 -21.96 31.03
CA GLU A 40 30.24 -23.13 31.49
C GLU A 40 30.78 -23.91 30.30
N THR A 41 32.08 -23.92 30.24
CA THR A 41 32.94 -24.77 29.41
C THR A 41 32.95 -26.20 29.98
N VAL A 42 32.66 -27.18 29.14
CA VAL A 42 33.11 -28.56 29.38
C VAL A 42 33.80 -29.08 28.12
N THR A 43 35.08 -29.25 28.26
CA THR A 43 35.95 -30.04 27.40
C THR A 43 35.75 -31.53 27.68
N ASP A 44 35.57 -32.38 26.70
CA ASP A 44 36.39 -33.60 26.58
C ASP A 44 36.31 -34.27 25.20
N LYS A 45 37.44 -34.82 24.85
CA LYS A 45 37.91 -35.47 23.65
C LYS A 45 37.14 -36.72 23.25
N SER A 46 36.96 -36.92 21.95
CA SER A 46 37.45 -38.14 21.26
C SER A 46 37.09 -38.12 19.79
N VAL A 47 38.11 -38.10 18.95
CA VAL A 47 38.05 -38.47 17.51
C VAL A 47 38.15 -39.99 17.42
N PRO A 48 37.45 -40.68 16.51
CA PRO A 48 38.17 -41.37 15.46
C PRO A 48 37.59 -41.16 14.04
N GLU A 49 38.53 -41.28 13.17
CA GLU A 49 38.60 -41.21 11.72
C GLU A 49 37.51 -41.91 10.91
N SER A 50 37.39 -41.37 9.70
CA SER A 50 37.08 -42.03 8.43
C SER A 50 35.71 -42.61 8.24
N ILE A 51 34.88 -41.88 7.45
CA ILE A 51 34.16 -42.50 6.34
C ILE A 51 34.14 -41.57 5.15
N THR A 52 34.82 -41.98 4.10
CA THR A 52 34.65 -41.54 2.72
C THR A 52 33.23 -41.80 2.29
N GLY A 53 32.53 -40.82 1.83
CA GLY A 53 31.26 -41.13 1.24
C GLY A 53 30.39 -39.96 0.81
N LYS A 54 30.46 -39.65 -0.45
CA LYS A 54 29.40 -39.07 -1.23
C LYS A 54 29.13 -37.59 -0.99
N ILE A 55 29.68 -36.80 -1.87
CA ILE A 55 29.19 -35.47 -2.20
C ILE A 55 27.73 -35.68 -2.69
N THR A 56 26.79 -35.46 -1.78
CA THR A 56 25.41 -35.27 -2.17
C THR A 56 25.32 -33.80 -2.57
N GLU A 57 25.10 -33.57 -3.84
CA GLU A 57 24.73 -32.26 -4.35
C GLU A 57 23.59 -31.73 -3.48
N GLU A 58 23.84 -30.61 -2.83
CA GLU A 58 22.79 -29.82 -2.19
C GLU A 58 21.73 -29.51 -3.26
N PRO A 59 20.46 -29.83 -3.02
CA PRO A 59 19.43 -29.39 -3.95
C PRO A 59 19.47 -27.85 -3.97
N ALA A 60 19.59 -27.32 -5.17
CA ALA A 60 19.44 -25.91 -5.46
C ALA A 60 18.36 -25.31 -4.57
N GLY A 61 18.72 -24.22 -3.87
CA GLY A 61 17.84 -23.57 -2.91
C GLY A 61 16.45 -23.42 -3.46
N GLU A 62 15.48 -23.86 -2.68
CA GLU A 62 14.09 -23.57 -2.96
C GLU A 62 13.94 -22.05 -3.17
N PRO A 63 13.18 -21.61 -4.17
CA PRO A 63 12.94 -20.20 -4.33
C PRO A 63 12.38 -19.69 -3.00
N MET A 64 13.08 -18.73 -2.40
CA MET A 64 12.60 -18.05 -1.20
C MET A 64 11.21 -17.53 -1.56
N THR A 65 10.19 -18.17 -1.01
CA THR A 65 8.84 -17.65 -1.08
C THR A 65 8.89 -16.33 -0.33
N GLU A 66 8.91 -15.23 -1.08
CA GLU A 66 8.74 -13.92 -0.49
C GLU A 66 7.44 -13.96 0.32
N ASP A 67 7.52 -13.66 1.61
CA ASP A 67 6.35 -13.57 2.47
C ASP A 67 5.50 -12.40 1.98
N LEU A 68 4.53 -12.70 1.11
CA LEU A 68 3.59 -11.71 0.60
C LEU A 68 2.59 -11.36 1.70
N LEU A 69 2.52 -10.09 2.05
CA LEU A 69 1.53 -9.58 2.97
C LEU A 69 0.17 -9.51 2.26
N ASN A 70 -0.88 -10.09 2.88
CA ASN A 70 -2.24 -9.91 2.40
C ASN A 70 -2.85 -8.63 3.00
N LEU A 71 -3.19 -7.68 2.13
CA LEU A 71 -3.90 -6.46 2.48
C LEU A 71 -5.21 -6.40 1.70
N GLU A 72 -6.33 -6.57 2.38
CA GLU A 72 -7.68 -6.45 1.81
C GLU A 72 -7.89 -7.33 0.55
N GLY A 73 -7.23 -8.49 0.50
CA GLY A 73 -7.28 -9.41 -0.64
C GLY A 73 -6.17 -9.24 -1.67
N PHE A 74 -5.35 -8.21 -1.57
CA PHE A 74 -4.15 -8.02 -2.39
C PHE A 74 -2.92 -8.66 -1.76
N LYS A 75 -2.03 -9.17 -2.60
CA LYS A 75 -0.70 -9.69 -2.23
C LYS A 75 0.32 -8.58 -2.41
N VAL A 76 0.91 -8.15 -1.32
CA VAL A 76 1.89 -7.06 -1.28
C VAL A 76 3.25 -7.63 -0.89
N ASN A 77 4.27 -7.33 -1.67
CA ASN A 77 5.64 -7.78 -1.40
C ASN A 77 6.32 -6.95 -0.29
N SER A 78 7.54 -7.32 0.08
CA SER A 78 8.33 -6.65 1.12
C SER A 78 8.67 -5.19 0.81
N GLU A 79 8.59 -4.78 -0.45
CA GLU A 79 8.81 -3.40 -0.91
C GLU A 79 7.54 -2.55 -0.89
N GLY A 80 6.41 -3.13 -0.51
CA GLY A 80 5.11 -2.46 -0.51
C GLY A 80 4.45 -2.38 -1.89
N VAL A 81 4.81 -3.28 -2.81
CA VAL A 81 4.23 -3.34 -4.16
C VAL A 81 3.24 -4.48 -4.26
N ILE A 82 2.06 -4.21 -4.80
CA ILE A 82 1.05 -5.21 -5.10
C ILE A 82 1.53 -6.06 -6.28
N GLU A 83 1.67 -7.36 -6.07
CA GLU A 83 2.09 -8.34 -7.08
C GLU A 83 0.92 -9.17 -7.63
N GLY A 84 -0.24 -9.09 -7.00
CA GLY A 84 -1.43 -9.82 -7.38
C GLY A 84 -2.51 -9.75 -6.34
N TYR A 85 -3.48 -10.65 -6.43
CA TYR A 85 -4.56 -10.76 -5.46
C TYR A 85 -4.80 -12.23 -5.10
N GLU A 86 -5.46 -12.44 -3.98
CA GLU A 86 -5.80 -13.78 -3.49
C GLU A 86 -7.29 -14.08 -3.69
N ASN A 87 -8.13 -13.08 -3.45
CA ASN A 87 -9.57 -13.22 -3.51
C ASN A 87 -10.21 -12.05 -4.27
N LEU A 88 -10.77 -12.37 -5.43
CA LEU A 88 -11.42 -11.40 -6.30
C LEU A 88 -12.64 -10.73 -5.64
N ASP A 89 -13.42 -11.48 -4.86
CA ASP A 89 -14.62 -10.95 -4.20
C ASP A 89 -14.31 -9.88 -3.15
N LEU A 90 -13.05 -9.85 -2.64
CA LEU A 90 -12.62 -8.83 -1.69
C LEU A 90 -12.14 -7.56 -2.39
N ILE A 91 -11.55 -7.69 -3.59
CA ILE A 91 -10.94 -6.55 -4.30
C ILE A 91 -11.87 -5.90 -5.31
N LEU A 92 -12.89 -6.62 -5.78
CA LEU A 92 -13.87 -6.13 -6.76
C LEU A 92 -15.26 -6.03 -6.12
N CYS A 93 -15.70 -4.81 -5.87
CA CYS A 93 -17.01 -4.52 -5.30
C CYS A 93 -17.82 -3.68 -6.29
N ASP A 94 -18.98 -4.18 -6.71
CA ASP A 94 -19.90 -3.48 -7.63
C ASP A 94 -19.23 -2.95 -8.92
N GLY A 95 -18.23 -3.69 -9.41
CA GLY A 95 -17.46 -3.30 -10.60
C GLY A 95 -16.34 -2.29 -10.33
N MET A 96 -16.06 -1.96 -9.07
CA MET A 96 -15.01 -1.07 -8.65
C MET A 96 -13.89 -1.84 -7.96
N ILE A 97 -12.64 -1.53 -8.30
CA ILE A 97 -11.44 -1.98 -7.59
C ILE A 97 -10.96 -0.85 -6.69
N ILE A 98 -10.85 -1.13 -5.39
CA ILE A 98 -10.33 -0.18 -4.40
C ILE A 98 -9.01 -0.74 -3.89
N PHE A 99 -7.91 -0.02 -4.13
CA PHE A 99 -6.61 -0.42 -3.60
C PHE A 99 -6.49 -0.10 -2.10
N PRO A 100 -5.69 -0.86 -1.34
CA PRO A 100 -5.54 -0.67 0.09
C PRO A 100 -5.00 0.73 0.45
N ALA A 101 -5.68 1.40 1.37
CA ALA A 101 -5.22 2.67 1.95
C ALA A 101 -4.33 2.42 3.18
N ASP A 102 -3.29 1.59 3.01
CA ASP A 102 -2.37 1.17 4.06
C ASP A 102 -0.95 1.64 3.74
N GLU A 103 -0.22 2.19 4.72
CA GLU A 103 1.13 2.72 4.54
C GLU A 103 2.17 1.65 4.11
N ARG A 104 1.86 0.37 4.34
CA ARG A 104 2.68 -0.76 3.90
C ARG A 104 2.52 -1.07 2.41
N CYS A 105 1.58 -0.42 1.74
CA CYS A 105 1.32 -0.57 0.32
C CYS A 105 1.58 0.78 -0.36
N SER A 106 2.54 0.84 -1.26
CA SER A 106 2.93 2.08 -1.94
C SER A 106 2.90 1.99 -3.46
N GLY A 107 2.71 0.78 -4.01
CA GLY A 107 2.80 0.58 -5.45
C GLY A 107 1.89 -0.50 -6.00
N ILE A 108 1.61 -0.40 -7.29
CA ILE A 108 0.88 -1.38 -8.09
C ILE A 108 1.85 -1.96 -9.11
N GLY A 109 2.19 -3.24 -8.96
CA GLY A 109 3.12 -3.96 -9.82
C GLY A 109 2.51 -4.38 -11.15
N GLU A 110 3.35 -4.84 -12.06
CA GLU A 110 2.94 -5.22 -13.42
C GLU A 110 1.89 -6.35 -13.43
N HIS A 111 1.98 -7.30 -12.50
CA HIS A 111 1.10 -8.47 -12.41
C HIS A 111 -0.06 -8.31 -11.45
N ALA A 112 -0.19 -7.15 -10.81
CA ALA A 112 -1.17 -6.86 -9.75
C ALA A 112 -2.62 -7.19 -10.14
N LEU A 113 -2.95 -7.01 -11.42
CA LEU A 113 -4.31 -7.11 -11.96
C LEU A 113 -4.45 -8.20 -13.04
N ASP A 114 -3.52 -9.14 -13.11
CA ASP A 114 -3.56 -10.22 -14.08
C ASP A 114 -4.79 -11.12 -13.84
N GLY A 115 -5.58 -11.31 -14.88
CA GLY A 115 -6.77 -12.18 -14.84
C GLY A 115 -7.99 -11.58 -14.13
N ILE A 116 -7.96 -10.29 -13.78
CA ILE A 116 -9.16 -9.60 -13.29
C ILE A 116 -10.19 -9.52 -14.44
N PRO A 117 -11.45 -9.91 -14.19
CA PRO A 117 -12.53 -9.68 -15.12
C PRO A 117 -12.79 -8.17 -15.30
N ASP A 118 -13.68 -7.82 -16.21
CA ASP A 118 -14.04 -6.44 -16.49
C ASP A 118 -14.45 -5.70 -15.19
N ALA A 119 -13.62 -4.73 -14.78
CA ALA A 119 -13.98 -3.73 -13.79
C ALA A 119 -14.26 -2.40 -14.50
N VAL A 120 -15.21 -1.64 -13.96
CA VAL A 120 -15.65 -0.38 -14.55
C VAL A 120 -14.85 0.79 -14.01
N GLU A 121 -14.45 0.71 -12.73
CA GLU A 121 -13.81 1.79 -12.01
C GLU A 121 -12.67 1.28 -11.16
N VAL A 122 -11.65 2.12 -11.01
CA VAL A 122 -10.49 1.90 -10.14
C VAL A 122 -10.31 3.12 -9.26
N TYR A 123 -10.19 2.92 -7.94
CA TYR A 123 -9.84 3.96 -6.98
C TYR A 123 -8.41 3.79 -6.47
N ILE A 124 -7.58 4.84 -6.63
CA ILE A 124 -6.18 4.88 -6.22
C ILE A 124 -6.04 5.78 -4.99
N PRO A 125 -5.75 5.25 -3.79
CA PRO A 125 -5.60 6.04 -2.57
C PRO A 125 -4.30 6.84 -2.52
N ALA A 126 -4.16 7.69 -1.50
CA ALA A 126 -3.05 8.62 -1.36
C ALA A 126 -1.67 7.96 -1.15
N ASN A 127 -1.64 6.78 -0.53
CA ASN A 127 -0.41 6.02 -0.26
C ASN A 127 0.21 5.40 -1.53
N ILE A 128 -0.56 5.21 -2.60
CA ILE A 128 -0.04 4.65 -3.86
C ILE A 128 0.71 5.72 -4.64
N THR A 129 2.03 5.56 -4.70
CA THR A 129 2.96 6.50 -5.36
C THR A 129 3.65 5.90 -6.58
N PHE A 130 3.44 4.61 -6.84
CA PHE A 130 3.94 3.90 -8.01
C PHE A 130 2.84 3.08 -8.68
N VAL A 131 2.72 3.21 -9.99
CA VAL A 131 1.83 2.40 -10.85
C VAL A 131 2.65 1.90 -12.02
N ALA A 132 2.75 0.59 -12.16
CA ALA A 132 3.50 -0.02 -13.26
C ALA A 132 2.87 0.35 -14.62
N PRO A 133 3.68 0.64 -15.64
CA PRO A 133 3.18 0.98 -16.97
C PRO A 133 2.26 -0.11 -17.54
N GLY A 134 1.09 0.29 -18.03
CA GLY A 134 0.16 -0.62 -18.70
C GLY A 134 -0.66 -1.53 -17.79
N VAL A 135 -0.45 -1.52 -16.46
CA VAL A 135 -1.16 -2.41 -15.54
C VAL A 135 -2.67 -2.17 -15.52
N LEU A 136 -3.10 -0.92 -15.55
CA LEU A 136 -4.53 -0.57 -15.58
C LEU A 136 -5.18 -0.85 -16.96
N GLU A 137 -4.38 -0.89 -18.01
CA GLU A 137 -4.84 -1.20 -19.37
C GLU A 137 -5.17 -2.68 -19.57
N LYS A 138 -4.77 -3.55 -18.61
CA LYS A 138 -5.13 -4.98 -18.59
C LYS A 138 -6.61 -5.19 -18.24
N ILE A 139 -7.28 -4.22 -17.65
CA ILE A 139 -8.70 -4.28 -17.29
C ILE A 139 -9.54 -3.89 -18.53
N GLY A 140 -10.17 -4.86 -19.17
CA GLY A 140 -10.86 -4.65 -20.46
C GLY A 140 -12.07 -3.72 -20.42
N GLY A 141 -12.80 -3.67 -19.29
CA GLY A 141 -14.02 -2.90 -19.11
C GLY A 141 -13.83 -1.55 -18.42
N LEU A 142 -12.59 -1.15 -18.12
CA LEU A 142 -12.31 0.04 -17.34
C LEU A 142 -12.80 1.31 -18.03
N MET A 143 -13.68 2.06 -17.36
CA MET A 143 -14.27 3.31 -17.84
C MET A 143 -13.72 4.53 -17.12
N TYR A 144 -13.29 4.36 -15.84
CA TYR A 144 -12.95 5.48 -14.99
C TYR A 144 -11.81 5.11 -14.01
N ILE A 145 -10.86 6.02 -13.87
CA ILE A 145 -9.80 5.93 -12.85
C ILE A 145 -9.98 7.14 -11.94
N GLU A 146 -10.25 6.89 -10.65
CA GLU A 146 -10.32 7.91 -9.62
C GLU A 146 -9.06 7.87 -8.75
N VAL A 147 -8.58 9.04 -8.35
CA VAL A 147 -7.40 9.20 -7.50
C VAL A 147 -7.77 10.05 -6.29
N ALA A 148 -7.33 9.65 -5.11
CA ALA A 148 -7.51 10.44 -3.90
C ALA A 148 -6.96 11.86 -4.08
N PRO A 149 -7.68 12.91 -3.65
CA PRO A 149 -7.27 14.32 -3.86
C PRO A 149 -5.93 14.67 -3.23
N ASP A 150 -5.57 13.97 -2.14
CA ASP A 150 -4.34 14.12 -1.36
C ASP A 150 -3.20 13.19 -1.85
N ASN A 151 -3.40 12.43 -2.92
CA ASN A 151 -2.31 11.64 -3.51
C ASN A 151 -1.18 12.57 -3.96
N PRO A 152 0.08 12.33 -3.53
CA PRO A 152 1.20 13.24 -3.80
C PRO A 152 1.74 13.16 -5.24
N VAL A 153 1.49 12.06 -5.94
CA VAL A 153 2.11 11.77 -7.25
C VAL A 153 1.12 11.85 -8.39
N TYR A 154 -0.10 11.35 -8.18
CA TYR A 154 -1.10 11.18 -9.22
C TYR A 154 -2.32 12.07 -9.04
N GLU A 155 -3.05 12.25 -10.11
CA GLU A 155 -4.36 12.91 -10.16
C GLU A 155 -5.22 12.29 -11.25
N SER A 156 -6.53 12.35 -11.07
CA SER A 156 -7.51 11.98 -12.09
C SER A 156 -8.00 13.23 -12.83
N ARG A 157 -8.03 13.14 -14.17
CA ARG A 157 -8.67 14.14 -15.03
C ARG A 157 -9.55 13.42 -16.06
N ASP A 158 -10.83 13.70 -16.04
CA ASP A 158 -11.80 13.05 -16.92
C ASP A 158 -11.72 11.51 -16.87
N GLY A 159 -11.44 10.93 -15.68
CA GLY A 159 -11.31 9.49 -15.48
C GLY A 159 -10.07 8.86 -16.07
N MET A 160 -9.07 9.63 -16.45
CA MET A 160 -7.74 9.19 -16.87
C MET A 160 -6.72 9.49 -15.78
N LEU A 161 -5.67 8.67 -15.69
CA LEU A 161 -4.59 8.82 -14.73
C LEU A 161 -3.48 9.72 -15.27
N TYR A 162 -3.18 10.77 -14.55
CA TYR A 162 -2.05 11.66 -14.79
C TYR A 162 -1.12 11.71 -13.59
N ASN A 163 0.15 12.01 -13.82
CA ASN A 163 1.01 12.45 -12.74
C ASN A 163 0.77 13.95 -12.45
N LYS A 164 1.24 14.44 -11.29
CA LYS A 164 1.13 15.87 -10.92
C LYS A 164 1.90 16.81 -11.88
N GLY A 165 2.80 16.28 -12.71
CA GLY A 165 3.48 17.01 -13.79
C GLY A 165 2.63 17.19 -15.05
N GLY A 166 1.44 16.58 -15.11
CA GLY A 166 0.51 16.66 -16.23
C GLY A 166 0.77 15.63 -17.33
N GLU A 167 1.62 14.64 -17.10
CA GLU A 167 1.86 13.54 -18.02
C GLU A 167 0.76 12.48 -17.88
N LEU A 168 0.22 11.99 -18.98
CA LEU A 168 -0.74 10.90 -19.00
C LEU A 168 -0.04 9.57 -18.70
N ILE A 169 -0.46 8.91 -17.62
CA ILE A 169 0.10 7.63 -17.18
C ILE A 169 -0.73 6.46 -17.71
N SER A 170 -2.05 6.54 -17.61
CA SER A 170 -2.93 5.48 -18.11
C SER A 170 -4.28 6.02 -18.57
N ARG A 171 -4.84 5.35 -19.57
CA ARG A 171 -6.15 5.62 -20.14
C ARG A 171 -7.05 4.40 -19.99
N PRO A 172 -8.30 4.58 -19.52
CA PRO A 172 -9.27 3.49 -19.53
C PRO A 172 -9.54 2.91 -20.92
N ASN A 173 -9.61 1.58 -21.00
CA ASN A 173 -9.85 0.86 -22.28
C ASN A 173 -11.31 0.75 -22.67
N GLY A 174 -12.24 0.94 -21.71
CA GLY A 174 -13.68 0.81 -21.92
C GLY A 174 -14.37 2.03 -22.53
N ARG A 175 -13.61 3.06 -22.91
CA ARG A 175 -14.13 4.31 -23.53
C ARG A 175 -13.97 4.32 -25.04
#